data_78bf72ddabf1c0231f1f16c6a71f9449
#
_entry.id   78bf72ddabf1c0231f1f16c6a71f9449
#
_cell.length_a   1.000
_cell.length_b   1.000
_cell.length_c   1.000
_cell.angle_alpha   90.00
_cell.angle_beta   90.00
_cell.angle_gamma   90.00
#
_symmetry.space_group_name_H-M   'P 1'
#
loop_
_entity.id
_entity.type
_entity.pdbx_description
1 polymer ?
#
loop_
_entity_poly.entity_id
_entity_poly.type
_entity_poly.pdbx_seq_one_letter_code
_entity_poly.pdbx_strand_id
1 'polypeptide(L)'
;AGRLHVSPATIVRLGKSLGFDGYKEFKQAVVYSLASYEDNGREHLSDISRQDSIREIAEKVTYKNIQSLEETLSFLNAEVIEKCVQHLITCRQVLLFGMGASLCVAKDASLKFLRVNKTCFVMDDWHSQYLLAQNATADDFAVIFSYSGETGEMIKCAQQLKLSGTPVLAVTRYAESTLAGQVDYILYTSAREALFRRGASSSRISQLNVVDILYTAYVNTDYEAFLGLSLIHI
;
A
#
# COMPACT_ATOMS: atom_id res chain seq x y z
N ALA A 1 -27.63 -13.04 5.50
CA ALA A 1 -28.42 -13.49 6.66
C ALA A 1 -29.86 -13.77 6.27
N GLY A 2 -30.60 -12.84 5.64
CA GLY A 2 -32.00 -13.01 5.30
C GLY A 2 -32.32 -14.19 4.37
N ARG A 3 -31.49 -14.45 3.36
CA ARG A 3 -31.67 -15.60 2.43
C ARG A 3 -31.31 -16.96 3.01
N LEU A 4 -30.53 -17.03 4.08
CA LEU A 4 -30.05 -18.27 4.68
C LEU A 4 -30.70 -18.57 6.04
N HIS A 5 -31.67 -17.76 6.47
CA HIS A 5 -32.36 -17.88 7.74
C HIS A 5 -31.43 -18.00 8.98
N VAL A 6 -30.23 -17.37 8.91
CA VAL A 6 -29.26 -17.33 9.99
C VAL A 6 -29.18 -15.93 10.60
N SER A 7 -28.93 -15.85 11.91
CA SER A 7 -28.78 -14.58 12.59
C SER A 7 -27.47 -13.86 12.20
N PRO A 8 -27.42 -12.51 12.21
CA PRO A 8 -26.17 -11.78 12.01
C PRO A 8 -25.06 -12.20 12.99
N ALA A 9 -25.43 -12.52 14.24
CA ALA A 9 -24.50 -13.00 15.26
C ALA A 9 -23.87 -14.36 14.89
N THR A 10 -24.59 -15.22 14.18
CA THR A 10 -24.09 -16.51 13.69
C THR A 10 -23.00 -16.31 12.63
N ILE A 11 -23.18 -15.33 11.73
CA ILE A 11 -22.22 -15.02 10.69
C ILE A 11 -20.92 -14.41 11.31
N VAL A 12 -21.06 -13.56 12.31
CA VAL A 12 -19.90 -13.00 13.05
C VAL A 12 -19.14 -14.12 13.78
N ARG A 13 -19.85 -15.06 14.44
CA ARG A 13 -19.22 -16.21 15.10
C ARG A 13 -18.50 -17.13 14.12
N LEU A 14 -19.09 -17.36 12.94
CA LEU A 14 -18.44 -18.12 11.88
C LEU A 14 -17.11 -17.45 11.43
N GLY A 15 -17.14 -16.11 11.20
CA GLY A 15 -15.91 -15.39 10.86
C GLY A 15 -14.82 -15.56 11.91
N LYS A 16 -15.17 -15.44 13.20
CA LYS A 16 -14.23 -15.63 14.30
C LYS A 16 -13.71 -17.07 14.40
N SER A 17 -14.56 -18.08 14.18
CA SER A 17 -14.12 -19.49 14.19
C SER A 17 -13.19 -19.87 13.04
N LEU A 18 -13.19 -19.06 11.97
CA LEU A 18 -12.30 -19.18 10.82
C LEU A 18 -11.02 -18.31 10.95
N GLY A 19 -10.82 -17.68 12.11
CA GLY A 19 -9.60 -16.90 12.39
C GLY A 19 -9.67 -15.43 12.01
N PHE A 20 -10.85 -14.89 11.66
CA PHE A 20 -11.02 -13.48 11.32
C PHE A 20 -11.52 -12.66 12.52
N ASP A 21 -11.07 -11.40 12.64
CA ASP A 21 -11.45 -10.51 13.75
C ASP A 21 -12.93 -10.09 13.75
N GLY A 22 -13.64 -10.31 12.63
CA GLY A 22 -15.07 -10.04 12.54
C GLY A 22 -15.66 -10.25 11.15
N TYR A 23 -16.94 -9.86 11.00
CA TYR A 23 -17.67 -10.04 9.74
C TYR A 23 -17.08 -9.22 8.58
N LYS A 24 -16.54 -8.03 8.82
CA LYS A 24 -15.98 -7.15 7.79
C LYS A 24 -14.78 -7.84 7.13
N GLU A 25 -13.87 -8.35 7.94
CA GLU A 25 -12.66 -9.05 7.50
C GLU A 25 -13.01 -10.37 6.82
N PHE A 26 -13.87 -11.19 7.43
CA PHE A 26 -14.40 -12.41 6.81
C PHE A 26 -15.06 -12.14 5.45
N LYS A 27 -15.89 -11.10 5.34
CA LYS A 27 -16.52 -10.68 4.08
C LYS A 27 -15.48 -10.33 3.03
N GLN A 28 -14.44 -9.56 3.40
CA GLN A 28 -13.36 -9.18 2.49
C GLN A 28 -12.58 -10.39 1.99
N ALA A 29 -12.25 -11.33 2.88
CA ALA A 29 -11.58 -12.57 2.51
C ALA A 29 -12.43 -13.46 1.58
N VAL A 30 -13.75 -13.54 1.83
CA VAL A 30 -14.69 -14.28 0.96
C VAL A 30 -14.84 -13.60 -0.39
N VAL A 31 -14.95 -12.27 -0.44
CA VAL A 31 -15.01 -11.50 -1.70
C VAL A 31 -13.71 -11.73 -2.49
N TYR A 32 -12.58 -11.73 -1.82
CA TYR A 32 -11.28 -12.04 -2.42
C TYR A 32 -11.23 -13.46 -3.01
N SER A 33 -11.66 -14.47 -2.23
CA SER A 33 -11.72 -15.85 -2.71
C SER A 33 -12.70 -16.04 -3.88
N LEU A 34 -13.86 -15.37 -3.84
CA LEU A 34 -14.86 -15.45 -4.92
C LEU A 34 -14.38 -14.73 -6.19
N ALA A 35 -13.76 -13.56 -6.07
CA ALA A 35 -13.14 -12.87 -7.22
C ALA A 35 -12.06 -13.75 -7.88
N SER A 36 -11.31 -14.52 -7.09
CA SER A 36 -10.37 -15.52 -7.59
C SER A 36 -11.06 -16.73 -8.25
N TYR A 37 -12.32 -17.03 -7.87
CA TYR A 37 -13.10 -18.15 -8.44
C TYR A 37 -13.91 -17.75 -9.69
N GLU A 38 -14.44 -16.53 -9.75
CA GLU A 38 -15.17 -16.04 -10.94
C GLU A 38 -14.24 -15.78 -12.15
N ASP A 39 -12.93 -15.71 -11.90
CA ASP A 39 -11.91 -15.52 -12.92
C ASP A 39 -11.55 -16.80 -13.71
N ASN A 40 -12.22 -17.94 -13.43
CA ASN A 40 -11.97 -19.23 -14.08
C ASN A 40 -12.12 -19.21 -15.62
N GLY A 41 -12.72 -18.15 -16.22
CA GLY A 41 -12.76 -17.92 -17.68
C GLY A 41 -11.62 -17.02 -18.20
N ARG A 42 -10.89 -16.34 -17.28
CA ARG A 42 -9.80 -15.40 -17.59
C ARG A 42 -8.43 -15.83 -17.04
N GLU A 43 -8.36 -16.97 -16.37
CA GLU A 43 -7.10 -17.53 -15.83
C GLU A 43 -6.02 -17.70 -16.90
N HIS A 44 -6.42 -17.97 -18.16
CA HIS A 44 -5.48 -18.05 -19.28
C HIS A 44 -4.81 -16.70 -19.62
N LEU A 45 -5.35 -15.57 -19.15
CA LEU A 45 -4.77 -14.24 -19.38
C LEU A 45 -3.75 -13.82 -18.31
N SER A 46 -3.67 -14.53 -17.16
CA SER A 46 -2.82 -14.10 -16.04
C SER A 46 -1.40 -14.67 -16.07
N ASP A 47 -1.20 -15.88 -16.56
CA ASP A 47 0.10 -16.54 -16.57
C ASP A 47 0.80 -16.43 -17.93
N ILE A 48 2.01 -15.84 -17.90
CA ILE A 48 2.87 -15.71 -19.08
C ILE A 48 3.53 -17.06 -19.39
N SER A 49 3.23 -17.58 -20.58
CA SER A 49 3.84 -18.78 -21.15
C SER A 49 5.07 -18.44 -22.00
N ARG A 50 5.97 -19.43 -22.16
CA ARG A 50 7.10 -19.30 -23.11
C ARG A 50 6.67 -19.22 -24.57
N GLN A 51 5.43 -19.63 -24.88
CA GLN A 51 4.87 -19.66 -26.24
C GLN A 51 4.08 -18.38 -26.56
N ASP A 52 3.88 -17.49 -25.58
CA ASP A 52 3.12 -16.26 -25.78
C ASP A 52 3.82 -15.35 -26.80
N SER A 53 3.08 -14.84 -27.72
CA SER A 53 3.51 -13.73 -28.59
C SER A 53 3.70 -12.45 -27.79
N ILE A 54 4.45 -11.49 -28.33
CA ILE A 54 4.65 -10.18 -27.69
C ILE A 54 3.32 -9.48 -27.41
N ARG A 55 2.31 -9.64 -28.29
CA ARG A 55 0.98 -9.09 -28.09
C ARG A 55 0.29 -9.72 -26.88
N GLU A 56 0.28 -11.03 -26.78
CA GLU A 56 -0.30 -11.74 -25.62
C GLU A 56 0.41 -11.39 -24.32
N ILE A 57 1.74 -11.25 -24.32
CA ILE A 57 2.50 -10.78 -23.15
C ILE A 57 2.04 -9.38 -22.75
N ALA A 58 1.89 -8.45 -23.71
CA ALA A 58 1.45 -7.08 -23.42
C ALA A 58 0.03 -7.07 -22.81
N GLU A 59 -0.91 -7.85 -23.40
CA GLU A 59 -2.27 -7.99 -22.90
C GLU A 59 -2.30 -8.58 -21.48
N LYS A 60 -1.57 -9.67 -21.23
CA LYS A 60 -1.49 -10.33 -19.92
C LYS A 60 -0.88 -9.44 -18.84
N VAL A 61 0.22 -8.75 -19.15
CA VAL A 61 0.86 -7.82 -18.20
C VAL A 61 -0.09 -6.68 -17.85
N THR A 62 -0.72 -6.07 -18.86
CA THR A 62 -1.67 -4.97 -18.64
C THR A 62 -2.87 -5.42 -17.82
N TYR A 63 -3.47 -6.55 -18.15
CA TYR A 63 -4.60 -7.12 -17.43
C TYR A 63 -4.27 -7.41 -15.97
N LYS A 64 -3.12 -8.01 -15.70
CA LYS A 64 -2.63 -8.27 -14.33
C LYS A 64 -2.47 -6.99 -13.52
N ASN A 65 -2.00 -5.91 -14.14
CA ASN A 65 -1.88 -4.62 -13.48
C ASN A 65 -3.26 -4.03 -13.15
N ILE A 66 -4.22 -4.09 -14.09
CA ILE A 66 -5.60 -3.65 -13.86
C ILE A 66 -6.22 -4.40 -12.68
N GLN A 67 -6.13 -5.73 -12.67
CA GLN A 67 -6.65 -6.54 -11.56
C GLN A 67 -6.01 -6.15 -10.21
N SER A 68 -4.70 -5.91 -10.20
CA SER A 68 -4.01 -5.51 -8.98
C SER A 68 -4.46 -4.15 -8.46
N LEU A 69 -4.82 -3.22 -9.35
CA LEU A 69 -5.37 -1.91 -8.99
C LEU A 69 -6.81 -2.03 -8.46
N GLU A 70 -7.66 -2.81 -9.11
CA GLU A 70 -9.05 -3.06 -8.68
C GLU A 70 -9.09 -3.70 -7.27
N GLU A 71 -8.24 -4.70 -7.03
CA GLU A 71 -8.12 -5.30 -5.71
C GLU A 71 -7.58 -4.31 -4.67
N THR A 72 -6.55 -3.56 -5.00
CA THR A 72 -6.00 -2.53 -4.11
C THR A 72 -7.08 -1.56 -3.70
N LEU A 73 -7.89 -1.08 -4.66
CA LEU A 73 -9.03 -0.20 -4.37
C LEU A 73 -10.02 -0.83 -3.37
N SER A 74 -10.28 -2.14 -3.48
CA SER A 74 -11.21 -2.85 -2.58
C SER A 74 -10.71 -2.96 -1.14
N PHE A 75 -9.39 -2.86 -0.90
CA PHE A 75 -8.76 -2.93 0.42
C PHE A 75 -8.53 -1.55 1.05
N LEU A 76 -8.63 -0.47 0.28
CA LEU A 76 -8.38 0.87 0.80
C LEU A 76 -9.45 1.28 1.83
N ASN A 77 -8.98 1.87 2.91
CA ASN A 77 -9.82 2.41 3.97
C ASN A 77 -9.73 3.94 3.95
N ALA A 78 -10.86 4.60 3.62
CA ALA A 78 -10.93 6.06 3.53
C ALA A 78 -10.57 6.75 4.84
N GLU A 79 -10.99 6.23 6.00
CA GLU A 79 -10.66 6.81 7.31
C GLU A 79 -9.15 6.78 7.60
N VAL A 80 -8.45 5.72 7.15
CA VAL A 80 -6.98 5.64 7.28
C VAL A 80 -6.31 6.64 6.35
N ILE A 81 -6.80 6.79 5.12
CA ILE A 81 -6.28 7.78 4.17
C ILE A 81 -6.45 9.20 4.74
N GLU A 82 -7.64 9.53 5.27
CA GLU A 82 -7.91 10.83 5.90
C GLU A 82 -6.94 11.12 7.05
N LYS A 83 -6.70 10.16 7.95
CA LYS A 83 -5.72 10.30 9.05
C LYS A 83 -4.30 10.52 8.51
N CYS A 84 -3.88 9.77 7.50
CA CYS A 84 -2.57 9.95 6.87
C CYS A 84 -2.43 11.33 6.21
N VAL A 85 -3.49 11.83 5.56
CA VAL A 85 -3.52 13.18 4.99
C VAL A 85 -3.40 14.24 6.07
N GLN A 86 -4.04 14.08 7.22
CA GLN A 86 -3.86 15.00 8.36
C GLN A 86 -2.41 15.01 8.86
N HIS A 87 -1.74 13.85 8.95
CA HIS A 87 -0.31 13.81 9.26
C HIS A 87 0.52 14.49 8.17
N LEU A 88 0.21 14.29 6.89
CA LEU A 88 0.90 14.99 5.79
C LEU A 88 0.75 16.53 5.89
N ILE A 89 -0.39 17.05 6.33
CA ILE A 89 -0.62 18.47 6.53
C ILE A 89 0.24 19.00 7.68
N THR A 90 0.23 18.32 8.82
CA THR A 90 0.76 18.83 10.08
C THR A 90 2.23 18.51 10.32
N CYS A 91 2.77 17.44 9.73
CA CYS A 91 4.14 17.03 9.98
C CYS A 91 5.18 18.04 9.50
N ARG A 92 6.30 18.11 10.20
CA ARG A 92 7.48 18.90 9.81
C ARG A 92 8.05 18.40 8.48
N GLN A 93 8.18 17.11 8.32
CA GLN A 93 8.74 16.45 7.14
C GLN A 93 8.22 15.01 7.00
N VAL A 94 8.29 14.47 5.80
CA VAL A 94 7.90 13.08 5.50
C VAL A 94 9.17 12.23 5.33
N LEU A 95 9.25 11.12 6.04
CA LEU A 95 10.35 10.17 5.98
C LEU A 95 9.90 8.94 5.20
N LEU A 96 10.57 8.64 4.08
CA LEU A 96 10.15 7.61 3.14
C LEU A 96 11.15 6.46 3.14
N PHE A 97 10.66 5.24 3.35
CA PHE A 97 11.46 4.03 3.50
C PHE A 97 11.04 2.97 2.50
N GLY A 98 12.00 2.18 2.02
CA GLY A 98 11.74 1.05 1.14
C GLY A 98 13.02 0.38 0.66
N MET A 99 12.89 -0.86 0.20
CA MET A 99 14.02 -1.61 -0.37
C MET A 99 13.68 -2.12 -1.77
N GLY A 100 14.68 -2.18 -2.65
CA GLY A 100 14.52 -2.68 -4.01
C GLY A 100 13.43 -1.93 -4.80
N ALA A 101 12.43 -2.63 -5.31
CA ALA A 101 11.34 -2.03 -6.08
C ALA A 101 10.48 -1.05 -5.24
N SER A 102 10.32 -1.31 -3.95
CA SER A 102 9.61 -0.41 -3.03
C SER A 102 10.40 0.88 -2.76
N LEU A 103 11.72 0.87 -2.87
CA LEU A 103 12.53 2.09 -2.82
C LEU A 103 12.25 2.99 -4.02
N CYS A 104 12.00 2.42 -5.21
CA CYS A 104 11.59 3.21 -6.38
C CYS A 104 10.26 3.93 -6.12
N VAL A 105 9.33 3.30 -5.42
CA VAL A 105 8.05 3.93 -5.02
C VAL A 105 8.28 5.06 -4.01
N ALA A 106 9.13 4.85 -3.01
CA ALA A 106 9.49 5.89 -2.04
C ALA A 106 10.11 7.12 -2.72
N LYS A 107 10.97 6.92 -3.73
CA LYS A 107 11.55 8.00 -4.54
C LYS A 107 10.51 8.73 -5.38
N ASP A 108 9.58 8.01 -6.01
CA ASP A 108 8.48 8.63 -6.74
C ASP A 108 7.61 9.50 -5.83
N ALA A 109 7.27 8.99 -4.64
CA ALA A 109 6.54 9.75 -3.62
C ALA A 109 7.28 11.04 -3.24
N SER A 110 8.61 10.96 -3.00
CA SER A 110 9.43 12.13 -2.70
C SER A 110 9.36 13.19 -3.80
N LEU A 111 9.48 12.78 -5.07
CA LEU A 111 9.40 13.69 -6.22
C LEU A 111 8.01 14.35 -6.35
N LYS A 112 6.93 13.62 -6.08
CA LYS A 112 5.57 14.16 -6.12
C LYS A 112 5.34 15.21 -5.03
N PHE A 113 5.67 14.89 -3.78
CA PHE A 113 5.50 15.80 -2.66
C PHE A 113 6.41 17.05 -2.75
N LEU A 114 7.59 16.92 -3.36
CA LEU A 114 8.48 18.04 -3.62
C LEU A 114 7.83 19.11 -4.53
N ARG A 115 6.99 18.70 -5.49
CA ARG A 115 6.26 19.64 -6.38
C ARG A 115 5.33 20.56 -5.64
N VAL A 116 4.85 20.18 -4.47
CA VAL A 116 3.97 20.96 -3.60
C VAL A 116 4.69 21.46 -2.36
N ASN A 117 6.01 21.61 -2.44
CA ASN A 117 6.89 22.12 -1.39
C ASN A 117 6.80 21.37 -0.06
N LYS A 118 6.44 20.08 -0.08
CA LYS A 118 6.47 19.24 1.11
C LYS A 118 7.83 18.58 1.26
N THR A 119 8.53 18.88 2.35
CA THR A 119 9.85 18.32 2.63
C THR A 119 9.77 16.81 2.82
N CYS A 120 10.52 16.06 2.01
CA CYS A 120 10.61 14.62 2.08
C CYS A 120 12.05 14.16 2.11
N PHE A 121 12.33 13.11 2.91
CA PHE A 121 13.62 12.43 2.92
C PHE A 121 13.46 10.99 2.49
N VAL A 122 14.29 10.57 1.56
CA VAL A 122 14.44 9.17 1.11
C VAL A 122 15.93 8.88 0.96
N MET A 123 16.40 7.77 1.52
CA MET A 123 17.80 7.35 1.45
C MET A 123 17.95 6.09 0.63
N ASP A 124 19.06 5.97 -0.10
CA ASP A 124 19.28 4.88 -1.05
C ASP A 124 19.71 3.57 -0.39
N ASP A 125 20.47 3.65 0.67
CA ASP A 125 21.01 2.50 1.35
C ASP A 125 20.38 2.26 2.73
N TRP A 126 20.47 1.02 3.18
CA TRP A 126 19.93 0.57 4.45
C TRP A 126 20.48 1.35 5.66
N HIS A 127 21.77 1.61 5.69
CA HIS A 127 22.41 2.27 6.84
C HIS A 127 21.90 3.69 7.01
N SER A 128 21.83 4.44 5.91
CA SER A 128 21.29 5.81 5.89
C SER A 128 19.79 5.83 6.22
N GLN A 129 19.00 4.86 5.75
CA GLN A 129 17.59 4.74 6.14
C GLN A 129 17.44 4.50 7.66
N TYR A 130 18.27 3.65 8.23
CA TYR A 130 18.23 3.38 9.66
C TYR A 130 18.63 4.60 10.50
N LEU A 131 19.67 5.34 10.07
CA LEU A 131 20.04 6.62 10.70
C LEU A 131 18.90 7.65 10.60
N LEU A 132 18.22 7.71 9.45
CA LEU A 132 17.04 8.57 9.27
C LEU A 132 15.93 8.20 10.27
N ALA A 133 15.66 6.91 10.48
CA ALA A 133 14.69 6.44 11.45
C ALA A 133 15.10 6.74 12.90
N GLN A 134 16.40 6.68 13.24
CA GLN A 134 16.92 7.02 14.57
C GLN A 134 16.80 8.51 14.90
N ASN A 135 16.88 9.39 13.90
CA ASN A 135 16.79 10.84 14.06
C ASN A 135 15.36 11.38 13.89
N ALA A 136 14.38 10.51 13.66
CA ALA A 136 12.99 10.87 13.53
C ALA A 136 12.40 11.33 14.88
N THR A 137 11.37 12.17 14.82
CA THR A 137 10.68 12.71 15.99
C THR A 137 9.16 12.57 15.83
N ALA A 138 8.42 12.82 16.88
CA ALA A 138 6.94 12.81 16.86
C ALA A 138 6.33 13.86 15.91
N ASP A 139 7.10 14.90 15.53
CA ASP A 139 6.67 15.93 14.57
C ASP A 139 6.85 15.50 13.11
N ASP A 140 7.45 14.36 12.84
CA ASP A 140 7.64 13.79 11.51
C ASP A 140 6.51 12.81 11.17
N PHE A 141 6.37 12.46 9.90
CA PHE A 141 5.49 11.38 9.44
C PHE A 141 6.28 10.40 8.59
N ALA A 142 6.24 9.12 8.93
CA ALA A 142 6.98 8.09 8.21
C ALA A 142 6.06 7.23 7.35
N VAL A 143 6.51 6.93 6.11
CA VAL A 143 5.84 5.98 5.22
C VAL A 143 6.82 4.89 4.82
N ILE A 144 6.48 3.64 5.13
CA ILE A 144 7.28 2.45 4.82
C ILE A 144 6.60 1.67 3.71
N PHE A 145 7.28 1.56 2.57
CA PHE A 145 6.86 0.71 1.46
C PHE A 145 7.53 -0.67 1.57
N SER A 146 6.76 -1.70 1.87
CA SER A 146 7.26 -3.08 1.96
C SER A 146 6.18 -4.06 1.53
N TYR A 147 6.26 -4.58 0.31
CA TYR A 147 5.22 -5.45 -0.23
C TYR A 147 4.97 -6.69 0.63
N SER A 148 6.01 -7.39 1.06
CA SER A 148 5.86 -8.57 1.92
C SER A 148 5.49 -8.23 3.36
N GLY A 149 5.89 -7.05 3.86
CA GLY A 149 5.84 -6.69 5.26
C GLY A 149 6.80 -7.50 6.15
N GLU A 150 7.72 -8.29 5.52
CA GLU A 150 8.67 -9.17 6.22
C GLU A 150 10.13 -8.78 5.95
N THR A 151 10.39 -7.63 5.32
CA THR A 151 11.75 -7.14 5.09
C THR A 151 12.36 -6.68 6.43
N GLY A 152 13.38 -7.39 6.90
CA GLY A 152 13.96 -7.18 8.23
C GLY A 152 14.46 -5.75 8.48
N GLU A 153 15.00 -5.11 7.45
CA GLU A 153 15.45 -3.71 7.48
C GLU A 153 14.26 -2.76 7.72
N MET A 154 13.14 -2.98 7.06
CA MET A 154 11.95 -2.13 7.21
C MET A 154 11.28 -2.33 8.58
N ILE A 155 11.29 -3.56 9.09
CA ILE A 155 10.82 -3.87 10.44
C ILE A 155 11.67 -3.14 11.49
N LYS A 156 13.00 -3.13 11.34
CA LYS A 156 13.90 -2.40 12.24
C LYS A 156 13.69 -0.89 12.17
N CYS A 157 13.46 -0.32 10.99
CA CYS A 157 13.09 1.09 10.85
C CYS A 157 11.76 1.38 11.59
N ALA A 158 10.73 0.55 11.40
CA ALA A 158 9.44 0.72 12.06
C ALA A 158 9.57 0.68 13.59
N GLN A 159 10.36 -0.26 14.13
CA GLN A 159 10.64 -0.34 15.56
C GLN A 159 11.32 0.91 16.09
N GLN A 160 12.29 1.46 15.36
CA GLN A 160 12.99 2.68 15.75
C GLN A 160 12.08 3.90 15.71
N LEU A 161 11.26 4.05 14.66
CA LEU A 161 10.26 5.10 14.52
C LEU A 161 9.21 5.05 15.64
N LYS A 162 8.79 3.86 16.03
CA LYS A 162 7.90 3.66 17.18
C LYS A 162 8.50 4.15 18.50
N LEU A 163 9.80 3.92 18.71
CA LEU A 163 10.50 4.40 19.92
C LEU A 163 10.58 5.93 19.97
N SER A 164 10.69 6.60 18.83
CA SER A 164 10.68 8.07 18.75
C SER A 164 9.28 8.69 18.79
N GLY A 165 8.23 7.87 18.81
CA GLY A 165 6.84 8.35 18.75
C GLY A 165 6.42 8.92 17.41
N THR A 166 7.20 8.67 16.34
CA THR A 166 6.89 9.11 14.98
C THR A 166 5.69 8.32 14.45
N PRO A 167 4.60 8.94 14.00
CA PRO A 167 3.49 8.24 13.33
C PRO A 167 3.96 7.54 12.06
N VAL A 168 3.59 6.26 11.89
CA VAL A 168 4.08 5.41 10.80
C VAL A 168 2.92 4.82 10.00
N LEU A 169 2.96 5.03 8.68
CA LEU A 169 2.13 4.32 7.70
C LEU A 169 2.96 3.21 7.03
N ALA A 170 2.42 1.99 6.97
CA ALA A 170 2.93 0.95 6.10
C ALA A 170 2.04 0.78 4.85
N VAL A 171 2.67 0.67 3.68
CA VAL A 171 2.04 0.28 2.43
C VAL A 171 2.53 -1.13 2.09
N THR A 172 1.66 -2.13 2.30
CA THR A 172 2.00 -3.57 2.23
C THR A 172 0.89 -4.37 1.56
N ARG A 173 1.16 -5.60 1.13
CA ARG A 173 0.11 -6.48 0.59
C ARG A 173 -0.92 -6.83 1.66
N TYR A 174 -2.13 -7.16 1.24
CA TYR A 174 -3.19 -7.64 2.13
C TYR A 174 -2.86 -9.05 2.65
N ALA A 175 -2.11 -9.10 3.76
CA ALA A 175 -1.76 -10.31 4.49
C ALA A 175 -1.28 -9.92 5.89
N GLU A 176 -1.35 -10.85 6.84
CA GLU A 176 -0.63 -10.72 8.11
C GLU A 176 0.87 -10.55 7.85
N SER A 177 1.49 -9.65 8.58
CA SER A 177 2.93 -9.42 8.48
C SER A 177 3.51 -8.85 9.75
N THR A 178 4.80 -9.07 9.97
CA THR A 178 5.52 -8.55 11.14
C THR A 178 5.51 -7.02 11.16
N LEU A 179 5.63 -6.37 10.00
CA LEU A 179 5.58 -4.91 9.86
C LEU A 179 4.22 -4.35 10.29
N ALA A 180 3.11 -5.01 9.95
CA ALA A 180 1.76 -4.57 10.29
C ALA A 180 1.55 -4.42 11.81
N GLY A 181 2.21 -5.24 12.62
CA GLY A 181 2.19 -5.16 14.09
C GLY A 181 3.08 -4.05 14.68
N GLN A 182 3.84 -3.31 13.89
CA GLN A 182 4.79 -2.29 14.35
C GLN A 182 4.41 -0.85 13.98
N VAL A 183 3.33 -0.65 13.22
CA VAL A 183 2.95 0.64 12.63
C VAL A 183 1.58 1.10 13.11
N ASP A 184 1.28 2.40 12.97
CA ASP A 184 0.02 3.00 13.40
C ASP A 184 -1.07 2.89 12.34
N TYR A 185 -0.67 2.96 11.06
CA TYR A 185 -1.56 2.95 9.91
C TYR A 185 -1.10 1.95 8.87
N ILE A 186 -2.06 1.30 8.20
CA ILE A 186 -1.78 0.36 7.13
C ILE A 186 -2.70 0.67 5.95
N LEU A 187 -2.11 0.81 4.76
CA LEU A 187 -2.82 0.77 3.49
C LEU A 187 -2.41 -0.49 2.74
N TYR A 188 -3.39 -1.34 2.49
CA TYR A 188 -3.16 -2.61 1.84
C TYR A 188 -3.19 -2.49 0.33
N THR A 189 -2.29 -3.23 -0.33
CA THR A 189 -2.26 -3.44 -1.78
C THR A 189 -2.63 -4.89 -2.12
N SER A 190 -2.88 -5.16 -3.41
CA SER A 190 -3.12 -6.51 -3.90
C SER A 190 -2.03 -7.50 -3.46
N ALA A 191 -2.42 -8.74 -3.17
CA ALA A 191 -1.53 -9.83 -2.77
C ALA A 191 -1.22 -10.86 -3.89
N ARG A 192 -1.68 -10.61 -5.13
CA ARG A 192 -1.62 -11.58 -6.25
C ARG A 192 -0.22 -11.86 -6.81
N GLU A 193 0.81 -11.14 -6.39
CA GLU A 193 2.14 -11.40 -6.91
C GLU A 193 2.70 -12.71 -6.36
N ALA A 194 2.96 -13.68 -7.23
CA ALA A 194 3.47 -14.99 -6.84
C ALA A 194 4.79 -14.90 -6.07
N LEU A 195 5.00 -15.82 -5.12
CA LEU A 195 6.21 -15.91 -4.28
C LEU A 195 7.51 -16.04 -5.11
N PHE A 196 7.44 -16.60 -6.32
CA PHE A 196 8.54 -16.61 -7.29
C PHE A 196 8.45 -15.38 -8.21
N ARG A 197 8.92 -14.25 -7.72
CA ARG A 197 8.91 -12.97 -8.45
C ARG A 197 9.82 -13.02 -9.68
N ARG A 198 9.21 -12.95 -10.85
CA ARG A 198 9.93 -12.61 -12.10
C ARG A 198 10.07 -11.09 -12.30
N GLY A 199 10.13 -10.32 -11.21
CA GLY A 199 10.13 -8.86 -11.18
C GLY A 199 8.90 -8.29 -10.45
N ALA A 200 9.09 -7.24 -9.64
CA ALA A 200 8.02 -6.54 -8.92
C ALA A 200 7.25 -5.62 -9.88
N SER A 201 6.35 -6.15 -10.70
CA SER A 201 5.60 -5.32 -11.65
C SER A 201 4.27 -4.84 -11.07
N SER A 202 3.37 -5.75 -10.72
CA SER A 202 2.04 -5.41 -10.22
C SER A 202 2.06 -4.85 -8.79
N SER A 203 2.93 -5.36 -7.92
CA SER A 203 3.11 -4.83 -6.56
C SER A 203 3.59 -3.37 -6.57
N ARG A 204 4.53 -3.05 -7.46
CA ARG A 204 5.02 -1.66 -7.60
C ARG A 204 3.92 -0.72 -8.10
N ILE A 205 3.14 -1.13 -9.11
CA ILE A 205 2.04 -0.32 -9.64
C ILE A 205 0.98 -0.07 -8.56
N SER A 206 0.62 -1.08 -7.78
CA SER A 206 -0.32 -0.93 -6.68
C SER A 206 0.20 0.02 -5.58
N GLN A 207 1.48 -0.05 -5.24
CA GLN A 207 2.10 0.89 -4.29
C GLN A 207 2.15 2.32 -4.86
N LEU A 208 2.47 2.50 -6.14
CA LEU A 208 2.43 3.82 -6.81
C LEU A 208 1.02 4.39 -6.82
N ASN A 209 -0.01 3.57 -7.07
CA ASN A 209 -1.40 4.01 -6.99
C ASN A 209 -1.78 4.53 -5.60
N VAL A 210 -1.30 3.88 -4.53
CA VAL A 210 -1.50 4.38 -3.15
C VAL A 210 -0.80 5.73 -2.94
N VAL A 211 0.40 5.91 -3.49
CA VAL A 211 1.10 7.22 -3.47
C VAL A 211 0.28 8.28 -4.20
N ASP A 212 -0.27 7.96 -5.39
CA ASP A 212 -1.10 8.88 -6.16
C ASP A 212 -2.36 9.29 -5.39
N ILE A 213 -3.01 8.36 -4.71
CA ILE A 213 -4.18 8.62 -3.89
C ILE A 213 -3.83 9.55 -2.72
N LEU A 214 -2.77 9.25 -1.96
CA LEU A 214 -2.33 10.08 -0.85
C LEU A 214 -1.93 11.49 -1.29
N TYR A 215 -1.18 11.59 -2.39
CA TYR A 215 -0.77 12.87 -2.97
C TYR A 215 -1.97 13.69 -3.44
N THR A 216 -2.87 13.08 -4.19
CA THR A 216 -4.07 13.75 -4.71
C THR A 216 -4.98 14.19 -3.56
N ALA A 217 -5.19 13.34 -2.56
CA ALA A 217 -5.97 13.68 -1.38
C ALA A 217 -5.33 14.84 -0.58
N TYR A 218 -4.00 14.84 -0.43
CA TYR A 218 -3.26 15.93 0.22
C TYR A 218 -3.41 17.25 -0.55
N VAL A 219 -3.19 17.24 -1.87
CA VAL A 219 -3.33 18.45 -2.71
C VAL A 219 -4.77 18.98 -2.70
N ASN A 220 -5.76 18.09 -2.65
CA ASN A 220 -7.16 18.47 -2.64
C ASN A 220 -7.61 19.16 -1.33
N THR A 221 -6.81 19.10 -0.25
CA THR A 221 -7.12 19.80 1.01
C THR A 221 -7.00 21.32 0.89
N ASP A 222 -6.15 21.84 -0.02
CA ASP A 222 -6.01 23.25 -0.33
C ASP A 222 -5.64 23.42 -1.81
N TYR A 223 -6.59 23.07 -2.67
CA TYR A 223 -6.40 23.00 -4.11
C TYR A 223 -5.87 24.32 -4.71
N GLU A 224 -6.40 25.46 -4.27
CA GLU A 224 -6.02 26.78 -4.79
C GLU A 224 -4.56 27.14 -4.43
N ALA A 225 -4.12 26.83 -3.20
CA ALA A 225 -2.74 27.09 -2.80
C ALA A 225 -1.74 26.23 -3.59
N PHE A 226 -2.10 24.96 -3.87
CA PHE A 226 -1.22 24.05 -4.60
C PHE A 226 -1.25 24.23 -6.13
N LEU A 227 -2.33 24.81 -6.69
CA LEU A 227 -2.44 25.07 -8.13
C LEU A 227 -1.31 25.98 -8.62
N GLY A 228 -1.01 27.05 -7.85
CA GLY A 228 0.07 27.99 -8.17
C GLY A 228 1.46 27.34 -8.20
N LEU A 229 1.71 26.33 -7.37
CA LEU A 229 2.98 25.61 -7.33
C LEU A 229 3.13 24.60 -8.47
N SER A 230 2.03 23.99 -8.91
CA SER A 230 2.02 22.98 -9.98
C SER A 230 2.26 23.57 -11.38
N LEU A 231 1.91 24.83 -11.61
CA LEU A 231 2.02 25.51 -12.91
C LEU A 231 3.45 25.97 -13.28
N ILE A 232 4.41 25.87 -12.37
CA ILE A 232 5.80 26.33 -12.59
C ILE A 232 6.61 25.40 -13.51
N HIS A 233 6.06 24.23 -13.91
CA HIS A 233 6.80 23.21 -14.65
C HIS A 233 6.19 22.79 -16.01
N ILE A 234 5.37 23.66 -16.61
CA ILE A 234 4.90 23.44 -18.00
C ILE A 234 5.44 24.58 -18.87
#